data_22c20cd035d784dfdee87a397c4815f8
#
_entry.id   22c20cd035d784dfdee87a397c4815f8
#
_cell.length_a   1.000
_cell.length_b   1.000
_cell.length_c   1.000
_cell.angle_alpha   90.00
_cell.angle_beta   90.00
_cell.angle_gamma   90.00
#
_symmetry.space_group_name_H-M   'P 1'
#
loop_
_entity.id
_entity.type
_entity.pdbx_description
1 polymer ?
#
loop_
_entity_poly.entity_id
_entity_poly.type
_entity_poly.pdbx_seq_one_letter_code
_entity_poly.pdbx_strand_id
1 'polypeptide(L)'
;QSIGEPGTQLTMRTFHIGGAASRAVAVDQIEVKSDGTVRLYNLKSVENSDGKLVAVSRSGELSLIDSHGRERERYKIPYGAVLSVREGDSVKAGQVVANWDPHTHPVVAEVAGQTQFQDFIEGVTVAEQTDEVTGLSSMVVIDPKKRASEGKDLRPTIRLVDEKGKPLMLPGTSQPAQNFLPAGAVINCRDGQEVKVGDVLA
;
A
#
# COMPACT_ATOMS: atom_id res chain seq x y z
N GLN A 1 -19.86 44.66 -10.61
CA GLN A 1 -18.97 44.17 -9.52
C GLN A 1 -19.16 42.70 -9.25
N SER A 2 -20.36 42.14 -9.31
CA SER A 2 -20.60 40.69 -9.08
C SER A 2 -20.25 39.79 -10.28
N ILE A 3 -20.01 40.36 -11.44
CA ILE A 3 -19.77 39.62 -12.69
C ILE A 3 -18.35 39.01 -12.75
N GLY A 4 -17.36 39.61 -12.09
CA GLY A 4 -15.99 39.10 -12.08
C GLY A 4 -15.70 37.99 -11.07
N GLU A 5 -16.43 37.91 -9.97
CA GLU A 5 -16.20 36.98 -8.88
C GLU A 5 -16.39 35.50 -9.26
N PRO A 6 -17.45 35.08 -9.99
CA PRO A 6 -17.59 33.67 -10.40
C PRO A 6 -16.47 33.18 -11.30
N GLY A 7 -15.95 34.00 -12.19
CA GLY A 7 -14.84 33.66 -13.06
C GLY A 7 -13.52 33.48 -12.31
N THR A 8 -13.26 34.33 -11.32
CA THR A 8 -12.07 34.23 -10.46
C THR A 8 -12.10 32.98 -9.61
N GLN A 9 -13.24 32.62 -9.04
CA GLN A 9 -13.39 31.37 -8.27
C GLN A 9 -13.18 30.11 -9.12
N LEU A 10 -13.72 30.09 -10.33
CA LEU A 10 -13.51 28.97 -11.26
C LEU A 10 -12.06 28.85 -11.67
N THR A 11 -11.35 29.93 -11.92
CA THR A 11 -9.92 29.96 -12.25
C THR A 11 -9.07 29.43 -11.10
N MET A 12 -9.35 29.83 -9.86
CA MET A 12 -8.65 29.32 -8.68
C MET A 12 -8.91 27.83 -8.45
N ARG A 13 -10.12 27.33 -8.67
CA ARG A 13 -10.43 25.89 -8.60
C ARG A 13 -9.63 25.08 -9.62
N THR A 14 -9.55 25.53 -10.85
CA THR A 14 -8.78 24.87 -11.91
C THR A 14 -7.30 24.85 -11.56
N PHE A 15 -6.77 25.94 -11.02
CA PHE A 15 -5.37 26.02 -10.57
C PHE A 15 -5.05 25.02 -9.44
N HIS A 16 -5.91 24.89 -8.44
CA HIS A 16 -5.72 23.94 -7.35
C HIS A 16 -5.77 22.48 -7.82
N ILE A 17 -6.67 22.13 -8.70
CA ILE A 17 -6.77 20.79 -9.29
C ILE A 17 -5.49 20.49 -10.13
N GLY A 18 -5.04 21.42 -10.95
CA GLY A 18 -3.82 21.28 -11.73
C GLY A 18 -2.57 21.16 -10.86
N GLY A 19 -2.45 21.96 -9.80
CA GLY A 19 -1.34 21.88 -8.85
C GLY A 19 -1.32 20.59 -8.04
N ALA A 20 -2.48 20.09 -7.62
CA ALA A 20 -2.61 18.81 -6.92
C ALA A 20 -2.24 17.62 -7.84
N ALA A 21 -2.70 17.62 -9.07
CA ALA A 21 -2.35 16.59 -10.06
C ALA A 21 -0.86 16.57 -10.37
N SER A 22 -0.23 17.73 -10.55
CA SER A 22 1.21 17.84 -10.79
C SER A 22 2.06 17.37 -9.62
N ARG A 23 1.60 17.58 -8.38
CA ARG A 23 2.27 17.08 -7.18
C ARG A 23 2.11 15.57 -7.00
N ALA A 24 0.95 15.03 -7.34
CA ALA A 24 0.69 13.60 -7.26
C ALA A 24 1.58 12.81 -8.23
N VAL A 25 1.81 13.31 -9.41
CA VAL A 25 2.67 12.68 -10.44
C VAL A 25 4.15 12.70 -10.03
N ALA A 26 4.58 13.63 -9.20
CA ALA A 26 6.00 13.81 -8.85
C ALA A 26 6.52 12.88 -7.74
N VAL A 27 5.66 12.07 -7.08
CA VAL A 27 6.00 11.33 -5.85
C VAL A 27 5.72 9.82 -5.93
N ASP A 28 5.29 9.32 -7.06
CA ASP A 28 4.83 7.94 -7.25
C ASP A 28 5.90 6.96 -7.72
N GLN A 29 7.12 7.45 -7.94
CA GLN A 29 8.25 6.61 -8.39
C GLN A 29 9.59 7.17 -7.91
N ILE A 30 10.58 6.29 -7.83
CA ILE A 30 11.98 6.65 -7.63
C ILE A 30 12.75 6.40 -8.92
N GLU A 31 13.24 7.47 -9.51
CA GLU A 31 14.15 7.47 -10.64
C GLU A 31 15.54 7.89 -10.14
N VAL A 32 16.54 7.04 -10.35
CA VAL A 32 17.92 7.33 -9.94
C VAL A 32 18.58 8.31 -10.90
N LYS A 33 19.40 9.21 -10.35
CA LYS A 33 20.04 10.28 -11.11
C LYS A 33 21.49 9.96 -11.50
N SER A 34 22.06 8.93 -10.91
CA SER A 34 23.42 8.48 -11.17
C SER A 34 23.51 6.98 -11.38
N ASP A 35 24.61 6.54 -11.98
CA ASP A 35 24.92 5.12 -12.10
C ASP A 35 25.45 4.59 -10.77
N GLY A 36 25.11 3.34 -10.45
CA GLY A 36 25.61 2.72 -9.22
C GLY A 36 25.01 1.34 -8.96
N THR A 37 25.33 0.83 -7.77
CA THR A 37 24.84 -0.44 -7.27
C THR A 37 23.82 -0.20 -6.18
N VAL A 38 22.70 -0.91 -6.24
CA VAL A 38 21.60 -0.82 -5.27
C VAL A 38 21.99 -1.47 -3.95
N ARG A 39 21.77 -0.76 -2.84
CA ARG A 39 21.77 -1.28 -1.48
C ARG A 39 20.46 -1.00 -0.78
N LEU A 40 19.94 -2.03 -0.11
CA LEU A 40 18.69 -1.97 0.62
C LEU A 40 18.96 -1.99 2.13
N TYR A 41 18.39 -1.04 2.86
CA TYR A 41 18.53 -0.94 4.33
C TYR A 41 17.16 -1.05 4.98
N ASN A 42 17.05 -1.86 6.02
CA ASN A 42 15.82 -2.06 6.80
C ASN A 42 14.59 -2.39 5.95
N LEU A 43 14.81 -2.87 4.72
CA LEU A 43 13.76 -3.21 3.79
C LEU A 43 13.43 -4.70 3.92
N LYS A 44 12.23 -4.98 4.41
CA LYS A 44 11.60 -6.29 4.23
C LYS A 44 10.78 -6.22 2.97
N SER A 45 10.96 -7.17 2.10
CA SER A 45 10.20 -7.30 0.85
C SER A 45 9.74 -8.73 0.66
N VAL A 46 8.65 -8.87 -0.07
CA VAL A 46 8.11 -10.16 -0.51
C VAL A 46 8.03 -10.15 -2.03
N GLU A 47 8.22 -11.31 -2.63
CA GLU A 47 8.10 -11.46 -4.08
C GLU A 47 6.64 -11.76 -4.41
N ASN A 48 6.05 -10.94 -5.27
CA ASN A 48 4.69 -11.15 -5.74
C ASN A 48 4.64 -12.20 -6.87
N SER A 49 3.43 -12.53 -7.33
CA SER A 49 3.22 -13.50 -8.42
C SER A 49 3.93 -13.15 -9.73
N ASP A 50 4.26 -11.86 -9.95
CA ASP A 50 4.94 -11.37 -11.14
C ASP A 50 6.48 -11.37 -10.98
N GLY A 51 7.02 -11.88 -9.88
CA GLY A 51 8.45 -11.91 -9.60
C GLY A 51 9.05 -10.58 -9.18
N LYS A 52 8.23 -9.57 -8.87
CA LYS A 52 8.65 -8.26 -8.39
C LYS A 52 8.66 -8.22 -6.87
N LEU A 53 9.56 -7.44 -6.30
CA LEU A 53 9.62 -7.24 -4.86
C LEU A 53 8.63 -6.17 -4.42
N VAL A 54 7.83 -6.48 -3.41
CA VAL A 54 6.91 -5.53 -2.78
C VAL A 54 7.41 -5.23 -1.37
N ALA A 55 7.57 -3.95 -1.05
CA ALA A 55 8.03 -3.52 0.27
C ALA A 55 6.95 -3.75 1.33
N VAL A 56 7.28 -4.50 2.38
CA VAL A 56 6.39 -4.77 3.52
C VAL A 56 6.95 -4.18 4.83
N SER A 57 7.91 -3.29 4.75
CA SER A 57 8.44 -2.53 5.86
C SER A 57 8.13 -1.04 5.73
N ARG A 58 7.97 -0.36 6.88
CA ARG A 58 7.67 1.07 6.92
C ARG A 58 8.91 1.96 6.94
N SER A 59 10.07 1.38 7.23
CA SER A 59 11.36 2.07 7.39
C SER A 59 12.42 1.62 6.38
N GLY A 60 11.98 1.05 5.26
CA GLY A 60 12.87 0.61 4.20
C GLY A 60 13.51 1.79 3.47
N GLU A 61 14.78 1.67 3.15
CA GLU A 61 15.53 2.64 2.36
C GLU A 61 16.31 1.93 1.25
N LEU A 62 16.45 2.62 0.13
CA LEU A 62 17.29 2.22 -0.98
C LEU A 62 18.40 3.25 -1.14
N SER A 63 19.63 2.78 -1.15
CA SER A 63 20.80 3.63 -1.45
C SER A 63 21.48 3.19 -2.73
N LEU A 64 22.06 4.16 -3.41
CA LEU A 64 22.86 3.95 -4.58
C LEU A 64 24.35 4.17 -4.24
N ILE A 65 25.16 3.14 -4.46
CA ILE A 65 26.58 3.13 -4.15
C ILE A 65 27.39 3.20 -5.44
N ASP A 66 28.36 4.10 -5.51
CA ASP A 66 29.25 4.21 -6.67
C ASP A 66 30.35 3.12 -6.68
N SER A 67 31.15 3.08 -7.74
CA SER A 67 32.27 2.14 -7.89
C SER A 67 33.38 2.30 -6.83
N HIS A 68 33.36 3.39 -6.08
CA HIS A 68 34.31 3.66 -4.99
C HIS A 68 33.73 3.34 -3.61
N GLY A 69 32.54 2.76 -3.54
CA GLY A 69 31.88 2.42 -2.28
C GLY A 69 31.21 3.60 -1.56
N ARG A 70 31.04 4.73 -2.24
CA ARG A 70 30.41 5.93 -1.66
C ARG A 70 28.94 5.98 -2.00
N GLU A 71 28.12 6.31 -0.99
CA GLU A 71 26.69 6.52 -1.19
C GLU A 71 26.46 7.82 -1.98
N ARG A 72 25.81 7.71 -3.12
CA ARG A 72 25.45 8.83 -4.00
C ARG A 72 24.07 9.35 -3.73
N GLU A 73 23.13 8.43 -3.55
CA GLU A 73 21.72 8.73 -3.40
C GLU A 73 21.10 7.82 -2.35
N ARG A 74 20.13 8.34 -1.60
CA ARG A 74 19.35 7.58 -0.64
C ARG A 74 17.88 7.96 -0.77
N TYR A 75 17.02 6.95 -0.84
CA TYR A 75 15.59 7.11 -1.00
C TYR A 75 14.85 6.28 0.02
N LYS A 76 13.80 6.85 0.59
CA LYS A 76 12.90 6.13 1.47
C LYS A 76 11.88 5.36 0.63
N ILE A 77 11.71 4.08 0.94
CA ILE A 77 10.76 3.20 0.27
C ILE A 77 9.50 3.09 1.11
N PRO A 78 8.33 3.53 0.62
CA PRO A 78 7.09 3.37 1.36
C PRO A 78 6.61 1.91 1.36
N TYR A 79 5.81 1.56 2.36
CA TYR A 79 5.13 0.27 2.41
C TYR A 79 4.24 0.10 1.17
N GLY A 80 4.27 -1.09 0.57
CA GLY A 80 3.50 -1.40 -0.64
C GLY A 80 4.18 -0.98 -1.96
N ALA A 81 5.34 -0.30 -1.91
CA ALA A 81 6.07 0.04 -3.13
C ALA A 81 6.58 -1.22 -3.84
N VAL A 82 6.47 -1.22 -5.15
CA VAL A 82 6.97 -2.29 -6.01
C VAL A 82 8.36 -1.90 -6.50
N LEU A 83 9.36 -2.74 -6.18
CA LEU A 83 10.74 -2.53 -6.62
C LEU A 83 10.99 -3.33 -7.90
N SER A 84 11.64 -2.66 -8.86
CA SER A 84 12.10 -3.26 -10.12
C SER A 84 13.51 -3.81 -10.02
N VAL A 85 14.18 -3.60 -8.87
CA VAL A 85 15.58 -3.94 -8.64
C VAL A 85 15.74 -4.72 -7.34
N ARG A 86 16.84 -5.44 -7.23
CA ARG A 86 17.22 -6.23 -6.05
C ARG A 86 18.49 -5.68 -5.42
N GLU A 87 18.80 -6.13 -4.21
CA GLU A 87 20.08 -5.87 -3.55
C GLU A 87 21.25 -6.30 -4.45
N GLY A 88 22.18 -5.38 -4.70
CA GLY A 88 23.36 -5.63 -5.53
C GLY A 88 23.18 -5.40 -7.02
N ASP A 89 21.98 -5.06 -7.49
CA ASP A 89 21.75 -4.75 -8.91
C ASP A 89 22.45 -3.46 -9.31
N SER A 90 23.02 -3.47 -10.52
CA SER A 90 23.58 -2.26 -11.13
C SER A 90 22.50 -1.50 -11.89
N VAL A 91 22.38 -0.23 -11.62
CA VAL A 91 21.41 0.67 -12.25
C VAL A 91 22.10 1.85 -12.92
N LYS A 92 21.42 2.41 -13.90
CA LYS A 92 21.89 3.60 -14.64
C LYS A 92 21.04 4.81 -14.31
N ALA A 93 21.62 5.98 -14.47
CA ALA A 93 20.90 7.25 -14.33
C ALA A 93 19.65 7.27 -15.24
N GLY A 94 18.53 7.73 -14.71
CA GLY A 94 17.23 7.73 -15.39
C GLY A 94 16.44 6.42 -15.27
N GLN A 95 16.94 5.41 -14.56
CA GLN A 95 16.22 4.16 -14.35
C GLN A 95 15.25 4.30 -13.18
N VAL A 96 14.01 3.85 -13.38
CA VAL A 96 13.01 3.74 -12.30
C VAL A 96 13.26 2.46 -11.53
N VAL A 97 13.52 2.59 -10.23
CA VAL A 97 13.88 1.47 -9.33
C VAL A 97 12.75 1.06 -8.40
N ALA A 98 11.81 1.96 -8.14
CA ALA A 98 10.62 1.68 -7.34
C ALA A 98 9.46 2.55 -7.81
N ASN A 99 8.23 2.04 -7.68
CA ASN A 99 7.00 2.79 -7.93
C ASN A 99 5.90 2.39 -6.95
N TRP A 100 4.98 3.28 -6.70
CA TRP A 100 3.80 3.06 -5.85
C TRP A 100 2.68 4.03 -6.23
N ASP A 101 1.47 3.76 -5.76
CA ASP A 101 0.37 4.71 -5.85
C ASP A 101 0.30 5.52 -4.54
N PRO A 102 0.53 6.84 -4.56
CA PRO A 102 0.51 7.68 -3.36
C PRO A 102 -0.89 7.81 -2.74
N HIS A 103 -1.93 7.50 -3.49
CA HIS A 103 -3.33 7.54 -3.03
C HIS A 103 -3.79 6.22 -2.40
N THR A 104 -3.03 5.15 -2.56
CA THR A 104 -3.35 3.82 -2.06
C THR A 104 -2.38 3.42 -0.96
N HIS A 105 -2.91 2.87 0.14
CA HIS A 105 -2.13 2.27 1.21
C HIS A 105 -2.44 0.78 1.27
N PRO A 106 -1.83 -0.03 0.40
CA PRO A 106 -2.19 -1.43 0.28
C PRO A 106 -1.82 -2.22 1.54
N VAL A 107 -2.66 -3.19 1.89
CA VAL A 107 -2.36 -4.21 2.88
C VAL A 107 -1.96 -5.48 2.12
N VAL A 108 -0.73 -5.92 2.30
CA VAL A 108 -0.11 -7.00 1.53
C VAL A 108 0.07 -8.25 2.39
N ALA A 109 -0.20 -9.43 1.82
CA ALA A 109 0.05 -10.71 2.47
C ALA A 109 1.56 -10.97 2.59
N GLU A 110 2.06 -11.11 3.81
CA GLU A 110 3.48 -11.40 4.08
C GLU A 110 3.78 -12.91 4.10
N VAL A 111 2.75 -13.74 4.20
CA VAL A 111 2.82 -15.20 4.13
C VAL A 111 1.70 -15.75 3.26
N ALA A 112 1.92 -16.91 2.64
CA ALA A 112 0.87 -17.60 1.91
C ALA A 112 -0.01 -18.37 2.91
N GLY A 113 -1.33 -18.35 2.69
CA GLY A 113 -2.29 -19.04 3.55
C GLY A 113 -3.72 -18.70 3.19
N GLN A 114 -4.65 -19.06 4.05
CA GLN A 114 -6.06 -18.71 3.89
C GLN A 114 -6.39 -17.48 4.71
N THR A 115 -7.20 -16.60 4.17
CA THR A 115 -7.70 -15.42 4.88
C THR A 115 -8.77 -15.84 5.89
N GLN A 116 -8.70 -15.28 7.07
CA GLN A 116 -9.72 -15.38 8.10
C GLN A 116 -10.10 -13.98 8.56
N PHE A 117 -11.37 -13.65 8.42
CA PHE A 117 -11.90 -12.35 8.83
C PHE A 117 -12.25 -12.36 10.31
N GLN A 118 -11.82 -11.33 11.01
CA GLN A 118 -12.17 -11.10 12.41
C GLN A 118 -12.79 -9.72 12.58
N ASP A 119 -13.84 -9.62 13.40
CA ASP A 119 -14.58 -8.38 13.68
C ASP A 119 -15.21 -7.74 12.42
N PHE A 120 -15.52 -8.56 11.41
CA PHE A 120 -16.24 -8.15 10.21
C PHE A 120 -17.74 -8.31 10.46
N ILE A 121 -18.42 -7.22 10.79
CA ILE A 121 -19.86 -7.19 11.02
C ILE A 121 -20.47 -6.20 10.03
N GLU A 122 -21.26 -6.72 9.11
CA GLU A 122 -21.94 -5.90 8.10
C GLU A 122 -22.86 -4.87 8.75
N GLY A 123 -22.79 -3.63 8.26
CA GLY A 123 -23.51 -2.50 8.81
C GLY A 123 -22.94 -1.91 10.12
N VAL A 124 -21.96 -2.57 10.74
CA VAL A 124 -21.30 -2.10 11.97
C VAL A 124 -19.84 -1.74 11.72
N THR A 125 -19.03 -2.69 11.28
CA THR A 125 -17.60 -2.49 11.03
C THR A 125 -17.25 -2.40 9.57
N VAL A 126 -18.04 -3.01 8.70
CA VAL A 126 -17.90 -3.02 7.24
C VAL A 126 -19.24 -2.76 6.59
N ALA A 127 -19.21 -2.16 5.40
CA ALA A 127 -20.40 -1.96 4.58
C ALA A 127 -20.09 -2.32 3.14
N GLU A 128 -21.09 -2.88 2.45
CA GLU A 128 -21.02 -3.08 1.02
C GLU A 128 -21.23 -1.73 0.32
N GLN A 129 -20.30 -1.37 -0.53
CA GLN A 129 -20.36 -0.17 -1.36
C GLN A 129 -20.31 -0.60 -2.83
N THR A 130 -21.33 -0.22 -3.58
CA THR A 130 -21.38 -0.48 -5.02
C THR A 130 -20.83 0.75 -5.74
N ASP A 131 -19.86 0.51 -6.62
CA ASP A 131 -19.35 1.54 -7.52
C ASP A 131 -20.40 1.81 -8.61
N GLU A 132 -20.91 3.02 -8.65
CA GLU A 132 -21.95 3.43 -9.62
C GLU A 132 -21.47 3.40 -11.07
N VAL A 133 -20.15 3.48 -11.30
CA VAL A 133 -19.55 3.49 -12.64
C VAL A 133 -19.32 2.08 -13.17
N THR A 134 -18.79 1.19 -12.32
CA THR A 134 -18.43 -0.18 -12.71
C THR A 134 -19.50 -1.20 -12.36
N GLY A 135 -20.43 -0.86 -11.46
CA GLY A 135 -21.45 -1.79 -10.94
C GLY A 135 -20.89 -2.89 -10.03
N LEU A 136 -19.62 -2.80 -9.67
CA LEU A 136 -18.96 -3.77 -8.78
C LEU A 136 -19.21 -3.40 -7.32
N SER A 137 -19.60 -4.40 -6.53
CA SER A 137 -19.74 -4.26 -5.09
C SER A 137 -18.42 -4.58 -4.40
N SER A 138 -17.99 -3.71 -3.51
CA SER A 138 -16.81 -3.87 -2.68
C SER A 138 -17.18 -3.71 -1.21
N MET A 139 -16.51 -4.44 -0.34
CA MET A 139 -16.67 -4.27 1.11
C MET A 139 -15.69 -3.23 1.62
N VAL A 140 -16.17 -2.26 2.37
CA VAL A 140 -15.38 -1.12 2.85
C VAL A 140 -15.48 -1.05 4.37
N VAL A 141 -14.34 -0.77 5.03
CA VAL A 141 -14.28 -0.61 6.49
C VAL A 141 -14.88 0.73 6.91
N ILE A 142 -15.89 0.67 7.79
CA ILE A 142 -16.56 1.86 8.33
C ILE A 142 -15.64 2.54 9.36
N ASP A 143 -15.54 3.88 9.28
CA ASP A 143 -14.80 4.67 10.28
C ASP A 143 -15.34 4.42 11.69
N PRO A 144 -14.49 4.06 12.68
CA PRO A 144 -14.89 3.86 14.05
C PRO A 144 -15.69 5.02 14.68
N LYS A 145 -15.44 6.25 14.22
CA LYS A 145 -16.17 7.44 14.66
C LYS A 145 -17.64 7.47 14.20
N LYS A 146 -17.93 6.78 13.10
CA LYS A 146 -19.27 6.70 12.51
C LYS A 146 -20.05 5.47 12.96
N ARG A 147 -19.41 4.56 13.71
CA ARG A 147 -20.03 3.32 14.20
C ARG A 147 -20.91 3.59 15.42
N ALA A 148 -21.92 2.74 15.60
CA ALA A 148 -22.68 2.68 16.85
C ALA A 148 -21.74 2.33 18.03
N SER A 149 -22.16 2.65 19.25
CA SER A 149 -21.33 2.47 20.46
C SER A 149 -20.79 1.05 20.62
N GLU A 150 -21.56 0.06 20.25
CA GLU A 150 -21.21 -1.36 20.33
C GLU A 150 -20.10 -1.79 19.34
N GLY A 151 -19.89 -1.03 18.27
CA GLY A 151 -18.90 -1.35 17.22
C GLY A 151 -17.61 -0.53 17.28
N LYS A 152 -17.48 0.41 18.23
CA LYS A 152 -16.33 1.31 18.30
C LYS A 152 -15.02 0.62 18.66
N ASP A 153 -15.10 -0.41 19.49
CA ASP A 153 -13.94 -1.17 19.97
C ASP A 153 -13.54 -2.31 19.03
N LEU A 154 -14.41 -2.65 18.09
CA LEU A 154 -14.14 -3.70 17.11
C LEU A 154 -13.10 -3.24 16.09
N ARG A 155 -12.17 -4.11 15.78
CA ARG A 155 -11.09 -3.84 14.81
C ARG A 155 -11.12 -4.87 13.68
N PRO A 156 -11.72 -4.55 12.53
CA PRO A 156 -11.67 -5.43 11.37
C PRO A 156 -10.24 -5.84 11.06
N THR A 157 -9.99 -7.12 11.08
CA THR A 157 -8.64 -7.69 10.93
C THR A 157 -8.70 -8.85 9.96
N ILE A 158 -7.75 -8.92 9.04
CA ILE A 158 -7.52 -10.08 8.19
C ILE A 158 -6.36 -10.87 8.79
N ARG A 159 -6.61 -12.10 9.19
CA ARG A 159 -5.60 -13.08 9.62
C ARG A 159 -5.27 -14.02 8.48
N LEU A 160 -4.05 -14.49 8.46
CA LEU A 160 -3.64 -15.57 7.59
C LEU A 160 -3.48 -16.85 8.42
N VAL A 161 -4.17 -17.89 8.02
CA VAL A 161 -4.25 -19.17 8.71
C VAL A 161 -3.82 -20.32 7.79
N ASP A 162 -3.43 -21.43 8.38
CA ASP A 162 -3.19 -22.69 7.66
C ASP A 162 -4.50 -23.40 7.30
N GLU A 163 -4.41 -24.51 6.59
CA GLU A 163 -5.56 -25.35 6.22
C GLU A 163 -6.35 -25.89 7.43
N LYS A 164 -5.76 -25.83 8.62
CA LYS A 164 -6.37 -26.27 9.89
C LYS A 164 -6.94 -25.11 10.72
N GLY A 165 -6.91 -23.88 10.18
CA GLY A 165 -7.38 -22.67 10.86
C GLY A 165 -6.44 -22.13 11.93
N LYS A 166 -5.17 -22.59 11.98
CA LYS A 166 -4.17 -22.05 12.91
C LYS A 166 -3.56 -20.77 12.36
N PRO A 167 -3.41 -19.71 13.18
CA PRO A 167 -2.73 -18.49 12.75
C PRO A 167 -1.29 -18.79 12.28
N LEU A 168 -0.97 -18.36 11.08
CA LEU A 168 0.40 -18.38 10.57
C LEU A 168 1.20 -17.28 11.26
N MET A 169 2.50 -17.53 11.46
CA MET A 169 3.41 -16.55 12.05
C MET A 169 4.17 -15.81 10.96
N LEU A 170 4.48 -14.55 11.20
CA LEU A 170 5.34 -13.77 10.31
C LEU A 170 6.76 -14.34 10.30
N PRO A 171 7.42 -14.40 9.14
CA PRO A 171 8.77 -14.95 9.02
C PRO A 171 9.75 -14.29 9.98
N GLY A 172 10.43 -15.09 10.78
CA GLY A 172 11.43 -14.62 11.74
C GLY A 172 10.88 -13.96 13.02
N THR A 173 9.57 -14.06 13.25
CA THR A 173 8.94 -13.52 14.46
C THR A 173 7.95 -14.51 15.06
N SER A 174 7.60 -14.29 16.34
CA SER A 174 6.52 -15.04 17.02
C SER A 174 5.18 -14.31 16.93
N GLN A 175 5.04 -13.35 16.02
CA GLN A 175 3.81 -12.60 15.85
C GLN A 175 2.93 -13.25 14.77
N PRO A 176 1.61 -13.34 15.02
CA PRO A 176 0.69 -13.89 14.04
C PRO A 176 0.61 -12.97 12.81
N ALA A 177 0.46 -13.57 11.64
CA ALA A 177 0.23 -12.86 10.40
C ALA A 177 -1.19 -12.30 10.38
N GLN A 178 -1.36 -11.10 10.92
CA GLN A 178 -2.63 -10.40 10.99
C GLN A 178 -2.44 -8.94 10.58
N ASN A 179 -3.42 -8.41 9.86
CA ASN A 179 -3.42 -7.05 9.38
C ASN A 179 -4.68 -6.33 9.84
N PHE A 180 -4.50 -5.30 10.67
CA PHE A 180 -5.59 -4.40 11.05
C PHE A 180 -5.94 -3.50 9.88
N LEU A 181 -7.22 -3.41 9.56
CA LEU A 181 -7.68 -2.60 8.45
C LEU A 181 -7.99 -1.17 8.90
N PRO A 182 -7.45 -0.16 8.23
CA PRO A 182 -7.79 1.22 8.49
C PRO A 182 -9.21 1.56 8.04
N ALA A 183 -9.75 2.65 8.55
CA ALA A 183 -11.02 3.20 8.09
C ALA A 183 -10.97 3.52 6.59
N GLY A 184 -12.01 3.14 5.86
CA GLY A 184 -12.08 3.34 4.42
C GLY A 184 -11.33 2.31 3.59
N ALA A 185 -10.70 1.28 4.20
CA ALA A 185 -10.04 0.21 3.46
C ALA A 185 -11.06 -0.56 2.60
N VAL A 186 -10.71 -0.77 1.34
CA VAL A 186 -11.49 -1.56 0.39
C VAL A 186 -10.95 -2.99 0.40
N ILE A 187 -11.79 -3.95 0.75
CA ILE A 187 -11.38 -5.34 0.92
C ILE A 187 -11.40 -6.04 -0.43
N ASN A 188 -10.25 -6.58 -0.83
CA ASN A 188 -10.04 -7.23 -2.13
C ASN A 188 -10.06 -8.77 -2.06
N CYS A 189 -10.18 -9.34 -0.87
CA CYS A 189 -10.24 -10.79 -0.67
C CYS A 189 -11.54 -11.21 0.01
N ARG A 190 -11.81 -12.51 -0.01
CA ARG A 190 -12.95 -13.12 0.68
C ARG A 190 -12.48 -13.90 1.90
N ASP A 191 -13.37 -14.10 2.86
CA ASP A 191 -13.08 -14.99 3.99
C ASP A 191 -12.87 -16.43 3.50
N GLY A 192 -11.81 -17.08 3.99
CA GLY A 192 -11.41 -18.41 3.54
C GLY A 192 -10.71 -18.48 2.18
N GLN A 193 -10.38 -17.36 1.57
CA GLN A 193 -9.67 -17.33 0.30
C GLN A 193 -8.19 -17.67 0.49
N GLU A 194 -7.67 -18.53 -0.38
CA GLU A 194 -6.23 -18.78 -0.45
C GLU A 194 -5.51 -17.61 -1.10
N VAL A 195 -4.49 -17.09 -0.44
CA VAL A 195 -3.66 -15.98 -0.90
C VAL A 195 -2.20 -16.37 -0.90
N LYS A 196 -1.46 -15.77 -1.83
CA LYS A 196 -0.01 -15.94 -1.95
C LYS A 196 0.72 -14.77 -1.30
N VAL A 197 1.99 -14.97 -1.03
CA VAL A 197 2.88 -13.90 -0.59
C VAL A 197 2.89 -12.78 -1.63
N GLY A 198 2.69 -11.53 -1.18
CA GLY A 198 2.64 -10.37 -2.04
C GLY A 198 1.26 -9.99 -2.59
N ASP A 199 0.23 -10.80 -2.34
CA ASP A 199 -1.14 -10.46 -2.74
C ASP A 199 -1.68 -9.30 -1.92
N VAL A 200 -2.41 -8.38 -2.57
CA VAL A 200 -3.06 -7.25 -1.92
C VAL A 200 -4.38 -7.70 -1.31
N LEU A 201 -4.51 -7.56 0.00
CA LEU A 201 -5.69 -7.97 0.78
C LEU A 201 -6.74 -6.85 0.89
N ALA A 202 -6.28 -5.59 0.97
CA ALA A 202 -7.13 -4.41 1.09
C ALA A 202 -6.43 -3.15 0.57
#